data_bddfc2faaff0d58aeadbfe3c45f2145e
#
_entry.id   bddfc2faaff0d58aeadbfe3c45f2145e
#
_cell.length_a   1.000
_cell.length_b   1.000
_cell.length_c   1.000
_cell.angle_alpha   90.00
_cell.angle_beta   90.00
_cell.angle_gamma   90.00
#
_symmetry.space_group_name_H-M   'P 1'
#
loop_
_entity.id
_entity.type
_entity.pdbx_description
1 polymer ?
#
loop_
_entity_poly.entity_id
_entity_poly.type
_entity_poly.pdbx_seq_one_letter_code
_entity_poly.pdbx_strand_id
1 'polypeptide(L)'
;IECHTHEYIRTGHLDSKFGFDPDQLEAVLQHLVGCSWARLEGLHAHIGSQIFELQPHHDLAGVMAEALALARSLGHPCSDLNVGGGLGIRYVSSDDPPSIQAWVQGVAEAVNAACSERGLALPRLLCEPGRSLVATAGLTLYSLGSRKEIPGLRTYLSVDGGMSDNPRPITYQSPYTAVLADQPTAPASETVTLVGKHCESGDVLLHDLALPTSRRGDVIVVFATGAYNASMASNYNRIPRPAAVLVQGGAAELVQAREQPDELLRHDLLPERFSPVP
;
A
#
# COMPACT_ATOMS: atom_id res chain seq x y z
N ILE A 1 -14.16 -5.25 -14.15
CA ILE A 1 -14.38 -3.82 -13.84
C ILE A 1 -13.06 -3.12 -14.04
N GLU A 2 -13.05 -2.13 -14.92
CA GLU A 2 -11.87 -1.34 -15.19
C GLU A 2 -11.74 -0.21 -14.17
N CYS A 3 -10.56 -0.08 -13.58
CA CYS A 3 -10.19 1.04 -12.71
C CYS A 3 -8.97 1.74 -13.28
N HIS A 4 -8.99 3.06 -13.32
CA HIS A 4 -7.82 3.86 -13.68
C HIS A 4 -6.83 3.90 -12.50
N THR A 5 -5.94 2.92 -12.46
CA THR A 5 -4.89 2.77 -11.44
C THR A 5 -3.63 2.16 -12.06
N HIS A 6 -2.50 2.23 -11.33
CA HIS A 6 -1.23 1.72 -11.83
C HIS A 6 -1.32 0.22 -12.14
N GLU A 7 -0.70 -0.23 -13.25
CA GLU A 7 -0.77 -1.58 -13.78
C GLU A 7 -0.49 -2.69 -12.74
N TYR A 8 0.50 -2.48 -11.87
CA TYR A 8 0.87 -3.47 -10.84
C TYR A 8 -0.09 -3.55 -9.62
N ILE A 9 -1.06 -2.65 -9.50
CA ILE A 9 -2.03 -2.63 -8.40
C ILE A 9 -3.48 -2.82 -8.87
N ARG A 10 -3.66 -3.13 -10.15
CA ARG A 10 -4.93 -3.61 -10.71
C ARG A 10 -5.14 -5.08 -10.37
N THR A 11 -6.26 -5.42 -9.77
CA THR A 11 -6.62 -6.81 -9.43
C THR A 11 -7.82 -7.33 -10.21
N GLY A 12 -8.56 -6.45 -10.88
CA GLY A 12 -9.78 -6.76 -11.61
C GLY A 12 -9.62 -7.14 -13.09
N HIS A 13 -8.42 -7.56 -13.52
CA HIS A 13 -8.19 -8.03 -14.88
C HIS A 13 -8.55 -9.50 -15.06
N LEU A 14 -8.94 -9.90 -16.30
CA LEU A 14 -9.12 -11.30 -16.68
C LEU A 14 -7.82 -12.11 -16.49
N ASP A 15 -6.66 -11.52 -16.82
CA ASP A 15 -5.34 -12.12 -16.53
C ASP A 15 -4.88 -11.72 -15.13
N SER A 16 -5.47 -12.31 -14.12
CA SER A 16 -5.15 -12.12 -12.72
C SER A 16 -4.99 -13.46 -12.01
N LYS A 17 -4.02 -13.56 -11.09
CA LYS A 17 -3.84 -14.75 -10.25
C LYS A 17 -4.90 -14.88 -9.15
N PHE A 18 -5.75 -13.89 -8.96
CA PHE A 18 -6.70 -13.82 -7.86
C PHE A 18 -8.12 -14.20 -8.31
N GLY A 19 -8.84 -14.85 -7.38
CA GLY A 19 -10.26 -15.16 -7.56
C GLY A 19 -10.54 -16.21 -8.63
N PHE A 20 -11.80 -16.23 -9.05
CA PHE A 20 -12.31 -17.09 -10.12
C PHE A 20 -12.73 -16.22 -11.30
N ASP A 21 -12.57 -16.75 -12.49
CA ASP A 21 -13.18 -16.16 -13.68
C ASP A 21 -14.72 -16.14 -13.49
N PRO A 22 -15.40 -15.03 -13.80
CA PRO A 22 -16.87 -14.96 -13.72
C PRO A 22 -17.58 -16.09 -14.43
N ASP A 23 -17.07 -16.54 -15.59
CA ASP A 23 -17.65 -17.65 -16.36
C ASP A 23 -17.52 -19.02 -15.65
N GLN A 24 -16.62 -19.14 -14.68
CA GLN A 24 -16.42 -20.35 -13.88
C GLN A 24 -17.19 -20.33 -12.56
N LEU A 25 -17.74 -19.18 -12.17
CA LEU A 25 -18.33 -18.99 -10.84
C LEU A 25 -19.47 -19.98 -10.58
N GLU A 26 -20.36 -20.20 -11.54
CA GLU A 26 -21.48 -21.14 -11.38
C GLU A 26 -20.98 -22.56 -11.10
N ALA A 27 -20.01 -23.05 -11.85
CA ALA A 27 -19.45 -24.39 -11.66
C ALA A 27 -18.80 -24.53 -10.27
N VAL A 28 -18.09 -23.51 -9.79
CA VAL A 28 -17.50 -23.48 -8.45
C VAL A 28 -18.59 -23.53 -7.37
N LEU A 29 -19.65 -22.73 -7.52
CA LEU A 29 -20.75 -22.70 -6.58
C LEU A 29 -21.50 -24.05 -6.55
N GLN A 30 -21.75 -24.65 -7.71
CA GLN A 30 -22.40 -26.00 -7.80
C GLN A 30 -21.54 -27.07 -7.14
N HIS A 31 -20.20 -27.01 -7.31
CA HIS A 31 -19.29 -27.94 -6.64
C HIS A 31 -19.40 -27.84 -5.12
N LEU A 32 -19.53 -26.64 -4.59
CA LEU A 32 -19.63 -26.40 -3.14
C LEU A 32 -20.93 -26.89 -2.53
N VAL A 33 -22.01 -26.97 -3.28
CA VAL A 33 -23.33 -27.55 -2.79
C VAL A 33 -23.14 -28.97 -2.26
N GLY A 34 -22.27 -29.77 -2.90
CA GLY A 34 -21.99 -31.14 -2.48
C GLY A 34 -20.99 -31.31 -1.36
N CYS A 35 -20.37 -30.22 -0.89
CA CYS A 35 -19.29 -30.27 0.10
C CYS A 35 -19.84 -30.24 1.54
N SER A 36 -19.70 -31.35 2.27
CA SER A 36 -20.09 -31.42 3.69
C SER A 36 -19.09 -30.76 4.65
N TRP A 37 -17.88 -30.48 4.19
CA TRP A 37 -16.77 -29.94 4.96
C TRP A 37 -16.55 -28.43 4.74
N ALA A 38 -17.29 -27.82 3.80
CA ALA A 38 -17.22 -26.40 3.51
C ALA A 38 -18.62 -25.78 3.46
N ARG A 39 -18.73 -24.55 3.96
CA ARG A 39 -19.94 -23.74 3.87
C ARG A 39 -19.57 -22.37 3.33
N LEU A 40 -20.26 -21.94 2.28
CA LEU A 40 -20.08 -20.63 1.68
C LEU A 40 -20.85 -19.58 2.47
N GLU A 41 -20.16 -18.70 3.18
CA GLU A 41 -20.77 -17.62 3.96
C GLU A 41 -21.00 -16.36 3.14
N GLY A 42 -20.17 -16.11 2.14
CA GLY A 42 -20.27 -14.89 1.34
C GLY A 42 -19.34 -14.86 0.15
N LEU A 43 -19.37 -13.74 -0.55
CA LEU A 43 -18.54 -13.47 -1.72
C LEU A 43 -17.62 -12.28 -1.45
N HIS A 44 -16.45 -12.30 -2.08
CA HIS A 44 -15.45 -11.25 -1.99
C HIS A 44 -14.97 -10.83 -3.37
N ALA A 45 -14.79 -9.54 -3.55
CA ALA A 45 -14.05 -9.01 -4.69
C ALA A 45 -13.24 -7.78 -4.29
N HIS A 46 -12.09 -7.61 -4.94
CA HIS A 46 -11.21 -6.46 -4.75
C HIS A 46 -10.78 -5.96 -6.13
N ILE A 47 -11.08 -4.71 -6.46
CA ILE A 47 -10.93 -4.16 -7.81
C ILE A 47 -9.62 -3.43 -8.05
N GLY A 48 -8.85 -3.18 -7.02
CA GLY A 48 -7.56 -2.49 -7.14
C GLY A 48 -7.21 -1.65 -5.92
N SER A 49 -6.20 -0.81 -6.07
CA SER A 49 -5.67 0.02 -4.99
C SER A 49 -5.35 1.42 -5.52
N GLN A 50 -5.38 2.44 -4.65
CA GLN A 50 -5.20 3.85 -4.99
C GLN A 50 -6.26 4.35 -6.00
N ILE A 51 -7.52 4.02 -5.73
CA ILE A 51 -8.67 4.37 -6.57
C ILE A 51 -9.26 5.68 -6.03
N PHE A 52 -9.45 6.65 -6.93
CA PHE A 52 -10.00 7.96 -6.59
C PHE A 52 -11.46 8.12 -7.00
N GLU A 53 -11.94 7.27 -7.89
CA GLU A 53 -13.30 7.33 -8.42
C GLU A 53 -14.23 6.40 -7.66
N LEU A 54 -15.49 6.81 -7.43
CA LEU A 54 -16.50 5.97 -6.81
C LEU A 54 -17.20 5.04 -7.80
N GLN A 55 -17.23 5.41 -9.09
CA GLN A 55 -17.94 4.64 -10.11
C GLN A 55 -17.51 3.17 -10.21
N PRO A 56 -16.21 2.81 -10.18
CA PRO A 56 -15.81 1.40 -10.19
C PRO A 56 -16.37 0.58 -9.01
N HIS A 57 -16.55 1.20 -7.86
CA HIS A 57 -17.16 0.56 -6.70
C HIS A 57 -18.69 0.40 -6.86
N HIS A 58 -19.36 1.34 -7.54
CA HIS A 58 -20.78 1.20 -7.90
C HIS A 58 -20.97 0.06 -8.90
N ASP A 59 -20.13 -0.03 -9.93
CA ASP A 59 -20.17 -1.10 -10.92
C ASP A 59 -19.92 -2.47 -10.25
N LEU A 60 -18.98 -2.52 -9.30
CA LEU A 60 -18.71 -3.72 -8.51
C LEU A 60 -19.96 -4.18 -7.76
N ALA A 61 -20.72 -3.29 -7.16
CA ALA A 61 -21.93 -3.65 -6.42
C ALA A 61 -22.95 -4.37 -7.30
N GLY A 62 -23.12 -3.96 -8.57
CA GLY A 62 -23.97 -4.64 -9.55
C GLY A 62 -23.54 -6.06 -9.84
N VAL A 63 -22.24 -6.23 -10.17
CA VAL A 63 -21.66 -7.56 -10.46
C VAL A 63 -21.74 -8.49 -9.25
N MET A 64 -21.45 -7.97 -8.06
CA MET A 64 -21.50 -8.76 -6.82
C MET A 64 -22.93 -9.14 -6.44
N ALA A 65 -23.93 -8.29 -6.72
CA ALA A 65 -25.33 -8.63 -6.50
C ALA A 65 -25.81 -9.74 -7.44
N GLU A 66 -25.35 -9.78 -8.68
CA GLU A 66 -25.60 -10.89 -9.62
C GLU A 66 -25.00 -12.21 -9.11
N ALA A 67 -23.74 -12.17 -8.71
CA ALA A 67 -23.06 -13.34 -8.13
C ALA A 67 -23.75 -13.82 -6.84
N LEU A 68 -24.22 -12.89 -6.00
CA LEU A 68 -24.97 -13.20 -4.79
C LEU A 68 -26.33 -13.86 -5.10
N ALA A 69 -27.05 -13.36 -6.11
CA ALA A 69 -28.28 -13.93 -6.57
C ALA A 69 -28.07 -15.38 -7.05
N LEU A 70 -27.05 -15.62 -7.87
CA LEU A 70 -26.68 -16.95 -8.34
C LEU A 70 -26.35 -17.90 -7.17
N ALA A 71 -25.49 -17.46 -6.24
CA ALA A 71 -25.12 -18.28 -5.09
C ALA A 71 -26.35 -18.68 -4.25
N ARG A 72 -27.25 -17.74 -3.98
CA ARG A 72 -28.48 -17.99 -3.21
C ARG A 72 -29.46 -18.89 -3.96
N SER A 73 -29.55 -18.77 -5.28
CA SER A 73 -30.42 -19.67 -6.11
C SER A 73 -29.95 -21.12 -6.08
N LEU A 74 -28.66 -21.36 -5.86
CA LEU A 74 -28.04 -22.66 -5.68
C LEU A 74 -28.12 -23.19 -4.23
N GLY A 75 -28.73 -22.44 -3.33
CA GLY A 75 -28.98 -22.87 -1.95
C GLY A 75 -27.88 -22.45 -0.96
N HIS A 76 -26.89 -21.62 -1.38
CA HIS A 76 -25.91 -21.07 -0.45
C HIS A 76 -26.51 -19.91 0.36
N PRO A 77 -26.29 -19.84 1.67
CA PRO A 77 -26.84 -18.75 2.50
C PRO A 77 -26.30 -17.38 2.09
N CYS A 78 -25.01 -17.28 1.78
CA CYS A 78 -24.31 -16.06 1.36
C CYS A 78 -24.84 -14.82 2.07
N SER A 79 -24.60 -14.80 3.40
CA SER A 79 -25.01 -13.68 4.26
C SER A 79 -24.08 -12.49 4.17
N ASP A 80 -22.88 -12.68 3.64
CA ASP A 80 -21.81 -11.70 3.61
C ASP A 80 -21.47 -11.27 2.18
N LEU A 81 -21.14 -9.99 2.03
CA LEU A 81 -20.62 -9.42 0.80
C LEU A 81 -19.42 -8.53 1.13
N ASN A 82 -18.23 -8.93 0.72
CA ASN A 82 -17.01 -8.17 0.93
C ASN A 82 -16.58 -7.48 -0.38
N VAL A 83 -16.57 -6.16 -0.37
CA VAL A 83 -16.21 -5.33 -1.52
C VAL A 83 -14.71 -4.99 -1.59
N GLY A 84 -13.90 -5.59 -0.73
CA GLY A 84 -12.47 -5.30 -0.64
C GLY A 84 -12.17 -3.91 -0.08
N GLY A 85 -11.08 -3.36 -0.52
CA GLY A 85 -10.67 -1.98 -0.19
C GLY A 85 -10.47 -1.16 -1.45
N GLY A 86 -9.35 -0.48 -1.53
CA GLY A 86 -8.92 0.22 -2.74
C GLY A 86 -8.96 1.73 -2.66
N LEU A 87 -9.66 2.32 -1.69
CA LEU A 87 -9.70 3.77 -1.53
C LEU A 87 -8.30 4.36 -1.45
N GLY A 88 -8.03 5.32 -2.35
CA GLY A 88 -6.76 6.03 -2.45
C GLY A 88 -6.57 7.10 -1.37
N ILE A 89 -5.35 7.62 -1.32
CA ILE A 89 -4.98 8.76 -0.48
C ILE A 89 -4.19 9.78 -1.30
N ARG A 90 -4.03 10.96 -0.77
CA ARG A 90 -3.14 11.98 -1.35
C ARG A 90 -1.69 11.70 -0.99
N TYR A 91 -0.87 11.34 -1.98
CA TYR A 91 0.59 11.27 -1.89
C TYR A 91 1.24 12.55 -2.40
N VAL A 92 0.66 13.15 -3.44
CA VAL A 92 1.11 14.40 -4.06
C VAL A 92 -0.06 15.38 -4.21
N SER A 93 0.25 16.64 -4.49
CA SER A 93 -0.76 17.72 -4.55
C SER A 93 -1.82 17.53 -5.63
N SER A 94 -1.52 16.77 -6.69
CA SER A 94 -2.46 16.46 -7.77
C SER A 94 -3.47 15.36 -7.42
N ASP A 95 -3.24 14.61 -6.36
CA ASP A 95 -4.14 13.53 -5.94
C ASP A 95 -5.38 14.12 -5.24
N ASP A 96 -6.57 13.67 -5.63
CA ASP A 96 -7.85 14.11 -5.08
C ASP A 96 -8.76 12.93 -4.72
N PRO A 97 -8.43 12.16 -3.68
CA PRO A 97 -9.25 11.03 -3.23
C PRO A 97 -10.56 11.51 -2.59
N PRO A 98 -11.67 10.77 -2.75
CA PRO A 98 -12.86 11.00 -1.96
C PRO A 98 -12.58 10.75 -0.47
N SER A 99 -13.40 11.36 0.40
CA SER A 99 -13.31 11.09 1.83
C SER A 99 -13.72 9.64 2.15
N ILE A 100 -13.22 9.10 3.27
CA ILE A 100 -13.64 7.78 3.78
C ILE A 100 -15.17 7.73 3.93
N GLN A 101 -15.78 8.80 4.42
CA GLN A 101 -17.23 8.88 4.58
C GLN A 101 -17.95 8.77 3.22
N ALA A 102 -17.50 9.52 2.21
CA ALA A 102 -18.10 9.48 0.87
C ALA A 102 -17.96 8.09 0.24
N TRP A 103 -16.80 7.44 0.41
CA TRP A 103 -16.56 6.09 -0.08
C TRP A 103 -17.49 5.06 0.58
N VAL A 104 -17.58 5.07 1.92
CA VAL A 104 -18.44 4.13 2.67
C VAL A 104 -19.91 4.33 2.29
N GLN A 105 -20.35 5.58 2.20
CA GLN A 105 -21.73 5.90 1.83
C GLN A 105 -22.02 5.45 0.40
N GLY A 106 -21.17 5.77 -0.57
CA GLY A 106 -21.37 5.40 -1.97
C GLY A 106 -21.42 3.89 -2.17
N VAL A 107 -20.52 3.15 -1.51
CA VAL A 107 -20.52 1.67 -1.56
C VAL A 107 -21.80 1.10 -0.94
N ALA A 108 -22.20 1.59 0.22
CA ALA A 108 -23.41 1.11 0.89
C ALA A 108 -24.70 1.38 0.08
N GLU A 109 -24.81 2.57 -0.50
CA GLU A 109 -25.91 2.96 -1.37
C GLU A 109 -25.96 2.11 -2.64
N ALA A 110 -24.81 1.86 -3.29
CA ALA A 110 -24.72 1.04 -4.48
C ALA A 110 -25.12 -0.42 -4.22
N VAL A 111 -24.63 -1.02 -3.12
CA VAL A 111 -25.02 -2.39 -2.73
C VAL A 111 -26.51 -2.47 -2.39
N ASN A 112 -27.05 -1.49 -1.69
CA ASN A 112 -28.46 -1.44 -1.38
C ASN A 112 -29.33 -1.36 -2.64
N ALA A 113 -29.00 -0.48 -3.58
CA ALA A 113 -29.69 -0.34 -4.85
C ALA A 113 -29.63 -1.65 -5.67
N ALA A 114 -28.43 -2.22 -5.86
CA ALA A 114 -28.23 -3.43 -6.63
C ALA A 114 -28.98 -4.67 -6.06
N CYS A 115 -29.04 -4.78 -4.73
CA CYS A 115 -29.81 -5.83 -4.06
C CYS A 115 -31.33 -5.58 -4.20
N SER A 116 -31.79 -4.35 -4.03
CA SER A 116 -33.20 -3.99 -4.14
C SER A 116 -33.76 -4.24 -5.53
N GLU A 117 -33.02 -3.88 -6.59
CA GLU A 117 -33.38 -4.13 -7.98
C GLU A 117 -33.59 -5.61 -8.29
N ARG A 118 -32.89 -6.50 -7.57
CA ARG A 118 -32.97 -7.96 -7.74
C ARG A 118 -33.83 -8.66 -6.70
N GLY A 119 -34.51 -7.91 -5.83
CA GLY A 119 -35.32 -8.47 -4.75
C GLY A 119 -34.52 -9.28 -3.73
N LEU A 120 -33.22 -8.99 -3.56
CA LEU A 120 -32.36 -9.72 -2.65
C LEU A 120 -32.42 -9.11 -1.24
N ALA A 121 -32.43 -9.98 -0.23
CA ALA A 121 -32.16 -9.55 1.13
C ALA A 121 -30.75 -8.97 1.24
N LEU A 122 -30.60 -7.86 1.95
CA LEU A 122 -29.30 -7.19 2.12
C LEU A 122 -28.32 -8.13 2.84
N PRO A 123 -27.10 -8.31 2.30
CA PRO A 123 -26.04 -9.01 2.99
C PRO A 123 -25.43 -8.12 4.08
N ARG A 124 -24.66 -8.72 4.99
CA ARG A 124 -23.72 -8.00 5.82
C ARG A 124 -22.58 -7.49 4.93
N LEU A 125 -22.46 -6.17 4.83
CA LEU A 125 -21.41 -5.55 4.03
C LEU A 125 -20.10 -5.52 4.82
N LEU A 126 -19.05 -6.02 4.17
CA LEU A 126 -17.67 -6.04 4.68
C LEU A 126 -16.78 -5.22 3.74
N CYS A 127 -15.75 -4.60 4.29
CA CYS A 127 -14.75 -3.86 3.52
C CYS A 127 -13.36 -4.01 4.17
N GLU A 128 -12.31 -3.81 3.37
CA GLU A 128 -10.91 -4.02 3.73
C GLU A 128 -10.04 -2.77 3.49
N PRO A 129 -10.42 -1.59 3.99
CA PRO A 129 -9.61 -0.40 3.82
C PRO A 129 -8.33 -0.52 4.65
N GLY A 130 -7.18 -0.44 4.00
CA GLY A 130 -5.87 -0.43 4.66
C GLY A 130 -5.20 0.92 4.50
N ARG A 131 -4.85 1.27 3.26
CA ARG A 131 -4.15 2.50 2.92
C ARG A 131 -4.82 3.77 3.47
N SER A 132 -6.10 3.91 3.26
CA SER A 132 -6.86 5.11 3.68
C SER A 132 -6.92 5.31 5.19
N LEU A 133 -6.70 4.25 5.97
CA LEU A 133 -6.72 4.33 7.44
C LEU A 133 -5.37 4.78 8.02
N VAL A 134 -4.24 4.29 7.47
CA VAL A 134 -2.95 4.44 8.14
C VAL A 134 -1.87 5.16 7.34
N ALA A 135 -2.01 5.29 6.01
CA ALA A 135 -0.92 5.81 5.19
C ALA A 135 -0.54 7.24 5.57
N THR A 136 -1.52 8.13 5.69
CA THR A 136 -1.29 9.54 6.01
C THR A 136 -0.89 9.78 7.48
N ALA A 137 -1.08 8.79 8.36
CA ALA A 137 -0.64 8.84 9.74
C ALA A 137 0.85 8.53 9.90
N GLY A 138 1.49 7.95 8.88
CA GLY A 138 2.90 7.59 8.93
C GLY A 138 3.79 8.60 8.19
N LEU A 139 4.94 8.88 8.81
CA LEU A 139 6.03 9.68 8.28
C LEU A 139 7.32 8.87 8.35
N THR A 140 8.23 9.08 7.40
CA THR A 140 9.60 8.56 7.50
C THR A 140 10.57 9.71 7.58
N LEU A 141 11.45 9.66 8.57
CA LEU A 141 12.49 10.65 8.80
C LEU A 141 13.83 10.09 8.30
N TYR A 142 14.53 10.87 7.50
CA TYR A 142 15.88 10.54 7.05
C TYR A 142 16.83 11.68 7.36
N SER A 143 18.08 11.35 7.68
CA SER A 143 19.17 12.32 7.76
C SER A 143 19.82 12.49 6.38
N LEU A 144 19.98 13.72 5.93
CA LEU A 144 20.71 14.04 4.69
C LEU A 144 22.20 13.73 4.83
N GLY A 145 22.72 13.01 3.87
CA GLY A 145 24.12 12.60 3.80
C GLY A 145 24.94 13.44 2.82
N SER A 146 25.47 12.79 1.80
CA SER A 146 26.30 13.42 0.77
C SER A 146 25.46 14.12 -0.28
N ARG A 147 26.05 15.17 -0.85
CA ARG A 147 25.53 15.91 -2.01
C ARG A 147 26.45 15.68 -3.20
N LYS A 148 25.88 15.34 -4.35
CA LYS A 148 26.59 15.20 -5.62
C LYS A 148 25.92 16.05 -6.68
N GLU A 149 26.64 17.02 -7.20
CA GLU A 149 26.17 17.87 -8.29
C GLU A 149 26.75 17.39 -9.62
N ILE A 150 25.88 17.28 -10.62
CA ILE A 150 26.26 17.08 -12.00
C ILE A 150 25.85 18.37 -12.74
N PRO A 151 26.80 19.22 -13.08
CA PRO A 151 26.50 20.54 -13.64
C PRO A 151 25.58 20.47 -14.85
N GLY A 152 24.53 21.27 -14.86
CA GLY A 152 23.55 21.35 -15.95
C GLY A 152 22.61 20.13 -16.08
N LEU A 153 22.71 19.13 -15.20
CA LEU A 153 21.89 17.92 -15.26
C LEU A 153 21.08 17.70 -13.98
N ARG A 154 21.74 17.47 -12.82
CA ARG A 154 21.04 17.06 -11.60
C ARG A 154 21.89 17.19 -10.34
N THR A 155 21.21 17.45 -9.24
CA THR A 155 21.78 17.34 -7.90
C THR A 155 21.20 16.16 -7.17
N TYR A 156 22.03 15.23 -6.72
CA TYR A 156 21.65 14.13 -5.85
C TYR A 156 21.88 14.48 -4.39
N LEU A 157 20.91 14.18 -3.53
CA LEU A 157 21.05 14.16 -2.07
C LEU A 157 20.87 12.74 -1.56
N SER A 158 21.86 12.20 -0.86
CA SER A 158 21.72 10.87 -0.23
C SER A 158 21.08 10.97 1.14
N VAL A 159 20.40 9.88 1.53
CA VAL A 159 19.83 9.72 2.87
C VAL A 159 20.39 8.47 3.56
N ASP A 160 20.19 8.37 4.87
CA ASP A 160 20.62 7.25 5.71
C ASP A 160 19.68 6.02 5.63
N GLY A 161 18.69 6.01 4.74
CA GLY A 161 17.82 4.89 4.42
C GLY A 161 17.73 4.65 2.92
N GLY A 162 16.58 4.21 2.42
CA GLY A 162 16.32 4.01 1.00
C GLY A 162 15.30 2.92 0.69
N MET A 163 15.52 2.18 -0.41
CA MET A 163 14.57 1.19 -0.90
C MET A 163 14.27 0.04 0.06
N SER A 164 15.12 -0.24 1.05
CA SER A 164 14.86 -1.29 2.04
C SER A 164 13.79 -0.91 3.06
N ASP A 165 13.56 0.36 3.29
CA ASP A 165 12.55 0.90 4.21
C ASP A 165 11.40 1.63 3.49
N ASN A 166 11.63 2.12 2.28
CA ASN A 166 10.59 2.62 1.37
C ASN A 166 10.76 2.02 -0.04
N PRO A 167 10.33 0.77 -0.28
CA PRO A 167 10.52 0.10 -1.56
C PRO A 167 9.53 0.56 -2.65
N ARG A 168 8.50 1.32 -2.31
CA ARG A 168 7.42 1.64 -3.23
C ARG A 168 7.81 2.53 -4.42
N PRO A 169 8.74 3.50 -4.30
CA PRO A 169 9.23 4.24 -5.47
C PRO A 169 9.85 3.33 -6.53
N ILE A 170 10.71 2.40 -6.15
CA ILE A 170 11.35 1.48 -7.11
C ILE A 170 10.39 0.40 -7.64
N THR A 171 9.47 -0.10 -6.79
CA THR A 171 8.58 -1.21 -7.16
C THR A 171 7.37 -0.74 -7.99
N TYR A 172 6.79 0.40 -7.63
CA TYR A 172 5.53 0.89 -8.20
C TYR A 172 5.64 2.29 -8.82
N GLN A 173 6.84 2.87 -8.86
CA GLN A 173 7.04 4.26 -9.27
C GLN A 173 6.15 5.24 -8.47
N SER A 174 5.84 4.87 -7.22
CA SER A 174 4.94 5.63 -6.36
C SER A 174 5.56 7.00 -6.03
N PRO A 175 4.89 8.09 -6.35
CA PRO A 175 5.35 9.42 -5.96
C PRO A 175 5.13 9.64 -4.45
N TYR A 176 5.97 10.47 -3.87
CA TYR A 176 5.86 10.94 -2.50
C TYR A 176 6.12 12.44 -2.43
N THR A 177 5.76 13.07 -1.31
CA THR A 177 6.16 14.44 -0.99
C THR A 177 7.07 14.43 0.24
N ALA A 178 7.98 15.41 0.30
CA ALA A 178 8.90 15.55 1.40
C ALA A 178 9.21 17.03 1.68
N VAL A 179 9.60 17.32 2.92
CA VAL A 179 10.04 18.65 3.36
C VAL A 179 11.23 18.53 4.29
N LEU A 180 11.99 19.61 4.47
CA LEU A 180 12.95 19.69 5.55
C LEU A 180 12.23 19.88 6.88
N ALA A 181 12.57 19.09 7.90
CA ALA A 181 11.90 19.09 9.21
C ALA A 181 11.92 20.48 9.88
N ASP A 182 13.07 21.19 9.80
CA ASP A 182 13.25 22.50 10.41
C ASP A 182 12.70 23.66 9.57
N GLN A 183 12.34 23.40 8.30
CA GLN A 183 11.89 24.43 7.36
C GLN A 183 10.69 23.94 6.51
N PRO A 184 9.61 23.40 7.12
CA PRO A 184 8.55 22.69 6.38
C PRO A 184 7.72 23.59 5.45
N THR A 185 7.75 24.90 5.66
CA THR A 185 6.98 25.89 4.88
C THR A 185 7.87 26.91 4.16
N ALA A 186 9.19 26.76 4.24
CA ALA A 186 10.10 27.67 3.56
C ALA A 186 9.99 27.49 2.02
N PRO A 187 10.13 28.58 1.26
CA PRO A 187 10.08 28.51 -0.20
C PRO A 187 11.25 27.67 -0.72
N ALA A 188 10.97 26.87 -1.73
CA ALA A 188 11.99 26.10 -2.42
C ALA A 188 12.98 27.02 -3.14
N SER A 189 14.25 26.70 -3.05
CA SER A 189 15.36 27.42 -3.72
C SER A 189 16.22 26.48 -4.57
N GLU A 190 16.01 25.17 -4.45
CA GLU A 190 16.72 24.17 -5.25
C GLU A 190 15.80 23.00 -5.63
N THR A 191 16.20 22.28 -6.69
CA THR A 191 15.56 21.01 -7.10
C THR A 191 16.60 19.91 -7.01
N VAL A 192 16.25 18.81 -6.31
CA VAL A 192 17.15 17.71 -6.04
C VAL A 192 16.49 16.36 -6.31
N THR A 193 17.31 15.33 -6.51
CA THR A 193 16.86 13.94 -6.51
C THR A 193 17.31 13.28 -5.22
N LEU A 194 16.35 12.81 -4.42
CA LEU A 194 16.61 12.15 -3.16
C LEU A 194 16.90 10.67 -3.40
N VAL A 195 18.05 10.19 -2.96
CA VAL A 195 18.54 8.83 -3.20
C VAL A 195 18.90 8.12 -1.91
N GLY A 196 18.66 6.81 -1.87
CA GLY A 196 19.07 5.98 -0.74
C GLY A 196 20.56 5.64 -0.75
N LYS A 197 20.97 4.84 0.23
CA LYS A 197 22.36 4.43 0.45
C LYS A 197 22.70 3.03 -0.08
N HIS A 198 21.76 2.38 -0.77
CA HIS A 198 21.95 1.02 -1.27
C HIS A 198 22.85 0.99 -2.51
N CYS A 199 23.59 -0.10 -2.67
CA CYS A 199 24.35 -0.37 -3.89
C CYS A 199 23.41 -0.84 -5.02
N GLU A 200 22.48 0.06 -5.39
CA GLU A 200 21.42 -0.16 -6.37
C GLU A 200 21.09 1.14 -7.11
N SER A 201 21.21 1.16 -8.42
CA SER A 201 20.96 2.35 -9.23
C SER A 201 19.52 2.85 -9.15
N GLY A 202 18.58 1.94 -8.89
CA GLY A 202 17.16 2.25 -8.74
C GLY A 202 16.77 2.77 -7.35
N ASP A 203 17.72 2.89 -6.42
CA ASP A 203 17.44 3.41 -5.06
C ASP A 203 17.24 4.93 -5.06
N VAL A 204 16.20 5.35 -5.76
CA VAL A 204 15.74 6.74 -5.86
C VAL A 204 14.40 6.85 -5.14
N LEU A 205 14.35 7.66 -4.09
CA LEU A 205 13.15 7.87 -3.30
C LEU A 205 12.23 8.93 -3.91
N LEU A 206 12.78 10.06 -4.32
CA LEU A 206 12.03 11.15 -4.96
C LEU A 206 12.85 11.78 -6.08
N HIS A 207 12.23 11.92 -7.23
CA HIS A 207 12.75 12.72 -8.35
C HIS A 207 12.30 14.17 -8.23
N ASP A 208 13.14 15.08 -8.69
CA ASP A 208 12.83 16.51 -8.89
C ASP A 208 12.13 17.18 -7.69
N LEU A 209 12.59 16.82 -6.49
CA LEU A 209 12.08 17.36 -5.22
C LEU A 209 12.52 18.81 -5.05
N ALA A 210 11.54 19.71 -4.94
CA ALA A 210 11.79 21.12 -4.65
C ALA A 210 11.98 21.33 -3.13
N LEU A 211 13.14 21.87 -2.73
CA LEU A 211 13.49 22.08 -1.32
C LEU A 211 14.06 23.50 -1.11
N PRO A 212 13.99 24.05 0.11
CA PRO A 212 14.90 25.09 0.55
C PRO A 212 16.34 24.57 0.48
N THR A 213 17.32 25.47 0.47
CA THR A 213 18.74 25.07 0.51
C THR A 213 19.00 24.12 1.68
N SER A 214 19.46 22.92 1.36
CA SER A 214 19.68 21.84 2.32
C SER A 214 21.16 21.58 2.60
N ARG A 215 21.47 21.03 3.78
CA ARG A 215 22.82 20.72 4.24
C ARG A 215 22.91 19.30 4.75
N ARG A 216 24.10 18.76 4.77
CA ARG A 216 24.40 17.49 5.43
C ARG A 216 23.98 17.54 6.90
N GLY A 217 23.25 16.52 7.35
CA GLY A 217 22.74 16.41 8.72
C GLY A 217 21.35 17.00 8.91
N ASP A 218 20.81 17.75 7.95
CA ASP A 218 19.39 18.15 7.99
C ASP A 218 18.50 16.91 7.96
N VAL A 219 17.33 17.02 8.58
CA VAL A 219 16.33 15.93 8.58
C VAL A 219 15.29 16.22 7.50
N ILE A 220 15.09 15.25 6.63
CA ILE A 220 14.00 15.27 5.65
C ILE A 220 12.86 14.36 6.11
N VAL A 221 11.62 14.83 5.96
CA VAL A 221 10.38 14.14 6.31
C VAL A 221 9.69 13.71 5.03
N VAL A 222 9.54 12.41 4.82
CA VAL A 222 8.73 11.85 3.71
C VAL A 222 7.35 11.51 4.25
N PHE A 223 6.31 12.07 3.64
CA PHE A 223 4.93 11.92 4.08
C PHE A 223 4.27 10.63 3.58
N ALA A 224 3.15 10.26 4.22
CA ALA A 224 2.25 9.18 3.80
C ALA A 224 2.92 7.79 3.69
N THR A 225 3.86 7.49 4.57
CA THR A 225 4.59 6.21 4.60
C THR A 225 3.98 5.16 5.54
N GLY A 226 2.80 5.42 6.13
CA GLY A 226 2.18 4.54 7.13
C GLY A 226 1.59 3.24 6.57
N ALA A 227 1.41 3.11 5.24
CA ALA A 227 0.90 1.90 4.62
C ALA A 227 1.94 1.25 3.72
N TYR A 228 2.05 -0.08 3.82
CA TYR A 228 2.93 -0.97 3.05
C TYR A 228 4.43 -0.85 3.36
N ASN A 229 4.98 0.33 3.63
CA ASN A 229 6.42 0.54 3.80
C ASN A 229 7.02 -0.42 4.83
N ALA A 230 6.48 -0.48 6.04
CA ALA A 230 6.99 -1.38 7.08
C ALA A 230 6.82 -2.87 6.71
N SER A 231 5.67 -3.26 6.12
CA SER A 231 5.40 -4.66 5.75
C SER A 231 6.20 -5.14 4.54
N MET A 232 6.59 -4.23 3.64
CA MET A 232 7.43 -4.52 2.48
C MET A 232 8.93 -4.29 2.75
N ALA A 233 9.28 -3.76 3.93
CA ALA A 233 10.67 -3.51 4.29
C ALA A 233 11.51 -4.79 4.23
N SER A 234 12.76 -4.64 3.81
CA SER A 234 13.70 -5.74 3.65
C SER A 234 15.05 -5.41 4.28
N ASN A 235 15.93 -6.41 4.33
CA ASN A 235 17.32 -6.22 4.73
C ASN A 235 18.26 -6.23 3.50
N TYR A 236 17.80 -5.68 2.37
CA TYR A 236 18.64 -5.59 1.18
C TYR A 236 19.98 -4.89 1.50
N ASN A 237 21.07 -5.37 0.94
CA ASN A 237 22.46 -5.04 1.29
C ASN A 237 22.80 -5.24 2.78
N ARG A 238 22.06 -6.10 3.52
CA ARG A 238 22.25 -6.32 4.96
C ARG A 238 22.08 -5.03 5.79
N ILE A 239 21.18 -4.13 5.36
CA ILE A 239 20.85 -2.92 6.10
C ILE A 239 19.76 -3.22 7.12
N PRO A 240 19.97 -2.89 8.41
CA PRO A 240 18.96 -3.04 9.46
C PRO A 240 17.72 -2.18 9.18
N ARG A 241 16.54 -2.71 9.53
CA ARG A 241 15.28 -1.96 9.46
C ARG A 241 15.26 -0.84 10.50
N PRO A 242 14.64 0.32 10.19
CA PRO A 242 14.55 1.46 11.11
C PRO A 242 13.64 1.16 12.31
N ALA A 243 13.77 1.97 13.35
CA ALA A 243 12.81 1.98 14.46
C ALA A 243 11.46 2.58 14.01
N ALA A 244 10.37 2.20 14.71
CA ALA A 244 9.09 2.88 14.59
C ALA A 244 8.70 3.49 15.95
N VAL A 245 8.19 4.72 15.90
CA VAL A 245 7.80 5.51 17.07
C VAL A 245 6.36 5.98 16.88
N LEU A 246 5.53 5.75 17.90
CA LEU A 246 4.19 6.33 17.97
C LEU A 246 4.28 7.71 18.61
N VAL A 247 3.73 8.72 17.94
CA VAL A 247 3.67 10.09 18.44
C VAL A 247 2.22 10.49 18.65
N GLN A 248 1.88 10.83 19.90
CA GLN A 248 0.53 11.26 20.25
C GLN A 248 0.58 12.24 21.43
N GLY A 249 -0.16 13.35 21.35
CA GLY A 249 -0.28 14.30 22.46
C GLY A 249 1.05 14.91 22.93
N GLY A 250 2.05 15.02 22.05
CA GLY A 250 3.40 15.51 22.38
C GLY A 250 4.33 14.47 23.01
N ALA A 251 3.87 13.24 23.23
CA ALA A 251 4.68 12.09 23.67
C ALA A 251 5.15 11.26 22.47
N ALA A 252 6.32 10.62 22.60
CA ALA A 252 6.91 9.74 21.62
C ALA A 252 7.25 8.40 22.29
N GLU A 253 6.70 7.30 21.78
CA GLU A 253 6.85 5.97 22.33
C GLU A 253 7.41 5.01 21.29
N LEU A 254 8.45 4.26 21.64
CA LEU A 254 9.03 3.26 20.77
C LEU A 254 8.09 2.06 20.65
N VAL A 255 7.60 1.79 19.42
CA VAL A 255 6.71 0.63 19.15
C VAL A 255 7.42 -0.47 18.36
N GLN A 256 8.54 -0.15 17.72
CA GLN A 256 9.43 -1.12 17.07
C GLN A 256 10.88 -0.68 17.26
N ALA A 257 11.69 -1.54 17.87
CA ALA A 257 13.12 -1.29 18.02
C ALA A 257 13.83 -1.31 16.65
N ARG A 258 14.89 -0.52 16.51
CA ARG A 258 15.80 -0.61 15.35
C ARG A 258 16.51 -1.94 15.38
N GLU A 259 16.52 -2.65 14.25
CA GLU A 259 17.32 -3.87 14.12
C GLU A 259 18.81 -3.60 14.32
N GLN A 260 19.50 -4.53 14.97
CA GLN A 260 20.95 -4.50 15.15
C GLN A 260 21.63 -5.38 14.09
N PRO A 261 22.87 -5.08 13.69
CA PRO A 261 23.59 -5.90 12.69
C PRO A 261 23.67 -7.38 13.07
N ASP A 262 23.84 -7.69 14.35
CA ASP A 262 23.94 -9.09 14.83
C ASP A 262 22.63 -9.88 14.64
N GLU A 263 21.48 -9.21 14.67
CA GLU A 263 20.18 -9.85 14.42
C GLU A 263 20.04 -10.34 12.98
N LEU A 264 20.73 -9.69 12.03
CA LEU A 264 20.73 -10.10 10.62
C LEU A 264 21.54 -11.36 10.39
N LEU A 265 22.46 -11.69 11.29
CA LEU A 265 23.36 -12.84 11.18
C LEU A 265 22.85 -14.08 11.95
N ARG A 266 21.78 -13.96 12.72
CA ARG A 266 21.28 -15.01 13.63
C ARG A 266 20.97 -16.36 12.95
N HIS A 267 20.74 -16.36 11.64
CA HIS A 267 20.46 -17.55 10.85
C HIS A 267 21.66 -18.00 10.00
N ASP A 268 22.77 -17.26 10.02
CA ASP A 268 23.95 -17.61 9.28
C ASP A 268 24.76 -18.65 10.09
N LEU A 269 25.06 -19.76 9.47
CA LEU A 269 25.82 -20.84 10.09
C LEU A 269 27.20 -20.93 9.43
N LEU A 270 28.26 -21.06 10.25
CA LEU A 270 29.59 -21.37 9.76
C LEU A 270 29.69 -22.89 9.58
N PRO A 271 29.90 -23.39 8.35
CA PRO A 271 30.15 -24.82 8.12
C PRO A 271 31.35 -25.31 8.92
N GLU A 272 31.27 -26.54 9.47
CA GLU A 272 32.32 -27.13 10.33
C GLU A 272 33.72 -27.07 9.70
N ARG A 273 33.82 -27.26 8.36
CA ARG A 273 35.10 -27.19 7.62
C ARG A 273 35.80 -25.82 7.67
N PHE A 274 35.10 -24.76 8.09
CA PHE A 274 35.65 -23.40 8.26
C PHE A 274 35.77 -22.99 9.73
N SER A 275 35.36 -23.87 10.66
CA SER A 275 35.57 -23.63 12.06
C SER A 275 37.06 -23.66 12.40
N PRO A 276 37.57 -22.78 13.26
CA PRO A 276 38.95 -22.86 13.72
C PRO A 276 39.20 -24.24 14.33
N VAL A 277 40.29 -24.91 13.87
CA VAL A 277 40.74 -26.12 14.53
C VAL A 277 41.15 -25.72 15.94
N PRO A 278 40.69 -26.40 17.01
CA PRO A 278 41.00 -26.08 18.38
C PRO A 278 42.49 -26.17 18.72
#